data_972380f43e0c62c7e7b03001e8670ea1
#
_entry.id   972380f43e0c62c7e7b03001e8670ea1
#
_cell.length_a   1.000
_cell.length_b   1.000
_cell.length_c   1.000
_cell.angle_alpha   90.00
_cell.angle_beta   90.00
_cell.angle_gamma   90.00
#
_symmetry.space_group_name_H-M   'P 1'
#
loop_
_entity.id
_entity.type
_entity.pdbx_description
1 polymer ?
#
loop_
_entity_poly.entity_id
_entity_poly.type
_entity_poly.pdbx_seq_one_letter_code
_entity_poly.pdbx_strand_id
1 'polypeptide(L)'
;FENVKNYVIRKLGGYANQGPSLELFCSYTCTDGKPIDQSTLYNPKDPFANRDPRLAATIQPFKTKYSADYAEYEQSKADGTFPEKYPDYITLGYEYNPSPYANKVYEVASGQMVLNNDAKASNQHSAYNGLMIRKFVKDNWKDYNTYGNTSDNCYPYLRYAEILLTYAEAKNELGQCTQEDLDKSINLVRARAYEGSGIAYPKVEAASQAALRKIIRMERRSEFAFEGIRYRDLLRWRIAEKAYNKSMYYLSRAWSGSASWNGLTGAESNVELSPDFMTLLKNWDEGNYPIGGVPSIDENGLPDLSPMESAGYITTFYKMSFDAKKNYLWPIPANDILVNPNLSQNEGY
;
A
#
# COMPACT_ATOMS: atom_id res chain seq x y z
N PHE A 1 17.11 9.36 -0.05
CA PHE A 1 16.25 8.26 -0.54
C PHE A 1 16.41 8.18 -2.06
N GLU A 2 17.16 7.19 -2.55
CA GLU A 2 17.36 7.01 -3.98
C GLU A 2 16.11 6.46 -4.64
N ASN A 3 15.84 6.89 -5.88
CA ASN A 3 14.71 6.42 -6.70
C ASN A 3 13.31 6.70 -6.14
N VAL A 4 13.12 7.82 -5.46
CA VAL A 4 11.79 8.25 -4.99
C VAL A 4 10.75 8.26 -6.13
N LYS A 5 11.13 8.50 -7.37
CA LYS A 5 10.26 8.45 -8.54
C LYS A 5 9.52 7.12 -8.73
N ASN A 6 10.07 6.01 -8.22
CA ASN A 6 9.40 4.72 -8.31
C ASN A 6 8.14 4.64 -7.44
N TYR A 7 8.01 5.49 -6.43
CA TYR A 7 6.90 5.51 -5.48
C TYR A 7 5.87 6.59 -5.80
N VAL A 8 6.28 7.63 -6.50
CA VAL A 8 5.45 8.81 -6.79
C VAL A 8 4.58 8.57 -8.01
N ILE A 9 3.35 9.09 -7.99
CA ILE A 9 2.43 9.02 -9.12
C ILE A 9 2.97 9.76 -10.35
N ARG A 10 2.52 9.36 -11.54
CA ARG A 10 3.03 9.92 -12.81
C ARG A 10 2.85 11.42 -12.93
N LYS A 11 1.71 11.93 -12.47
CA LYS A 11 1.43 13.37 -12.55
C LYS A 11 2.33 14.23 -11.66
N LEU A 12 2.92 13.65 -10.64
CA LEU A 12 3.94 14.31 -9.80
C LEU A 12 5.37 14.05 -10.29
N GLY A 13 5.55 13.57 -11.52
CA GLY A 13 6.85 13.31 -12.10
C GLY A 13 7.45 11.93 -11.75
N GLY A 14 6.66 11.06 -11.14
CA GLY A 14 7.07 9.71 -10.76
C GLY A 14 6.87 8.66 -11.85
N TYR A 15 7.23 7.43 -11.54
CA TYR A 15 7.08 6.26 -12.41
C TYR A 15 6.00 5.28 -11.91
N ALA A 16 5.55 5.39 -10.66
CA ALA A 16 4.56 4.51 -10.06
C ALA A 16 4.88 3.00 -10.22
N ASN A 17 6.17 2.65 -10.25
CA ASN A 17 6.62 1.27 -10.50
C ASN A 17 6.48 0.36 -9.29
N GLN A 18 6.36 0.93 -8.11
CA GLN A 18 6.24 0.22 -6.85
C GLN A 18 4.99 0.71 -6.14
N GLY A 19 4.20 -0.22 -5.67
CA GLY A 19 2.95 0.06 -4.99
C GLY A 19 2.68 -0.89 -3.84
N PRO A 20 1.74 -0.55 -2.96
CA PRO A 20 1.25 -1.44 -1.92
C PRO A 20 0.60 -2.68 -2.51
N SER A 21 0.76 -3.82 -1.85
CA SER A 21 -0.04 -5.00 -2.20
C SER A 21 -1.47 -4.86 -1.69
N LEU A 22 -2.41 -5.57 -2.33
CA LEU A 22 -3.80 -5.66 -1.85
C LEU A 22 -3.87 -6.26 -0.44
N GLU A 23 -2.98 -7.21 -0.15
CA GLU A 23 -2.91 -7.81 1.19
C GLU A 23 -2.48 -6.78 2.25
N LEU A 24 -1.52 -5.90 1.96
CA LEU A 24 -1.16 -4.83 2.89
C LEU A 24 -2.34 -3.91 3.12
N PHE A 25 -3.03 -3.49 2.06
CA PHE A 25 -4.22 -2.65 2.15
C PHE A 25 -5.31 -3.26 3.02
N CYS A 26 -5.61 -4.55 2.81
CA CYS A 26 -6.62 -5.27 3.58
C CYS A 26 -6.21 -5.54 5.03
N SER A 27 -4.91 -5.57 5.34
CA SER A 27 -4.43 -5.89 6.69
C SER A 27 -4.55 -4.77 7.71
N TYR A 28 -4.77 -3.52 7.29
CA TYR A 28 -5.07 -2.44 8.23
C TYR A 28 -6.41 -2.70 8.93
N THR A 29 -6.48 -2.38 10.21
CA THR A 29 -7.73 -2.51 10.99
C THR A 29 -8.67 -1.34 10.72
N CYS A 30 -9.90 -1.46 11.21
CA CYS A 30 -10.81 -0.32 11.33
C CYS A 30 -10.53 0.48 12.61
N THR A 31 -11.17 1.64 12.73
CA THR A 31 -11.00 2.54 13.90
C THR A 31 -11.43 1.93 15.22
N ASP A 32 -12.22 0.85 15.19
CA ASP A 32 -12.55 0.03 16.36
C ASP A 32 -11.46 -1.00 16.72
N GLY A 33 -10.35 -1.01 16.01
CA GLY A 33 -9.22 -1.92 16.22
C GLY A 33 -9.41 -3.33 15.68
N LYS A 34 -10.53 -3.61 15.04
CA LYS A 34 -10.85 -4.93 14.48
C LYS A 34 -10.38 -5.04 13.03
N PRO A 35 -10.00 -6.25 12.58
CA PRO A 35 -9.80 -6.54 11.17
C PRO A 35 -11.07 -6.25 10.34
N ILE A 36 -10.89 -6.01 9.04
CA ILE A 36 -11.99 -5.63 8.14
C ILE A 36 -13.11 -6.67 8.03
N ASP A 37 -12.79 -7.95 8.21
CA ASP A 37 -13.76 -9.06 8.20
C ASP A 37 -14.55 -9.21 9.52
N GLN A 38 -14.20 -8.45 10.56
CA GLN A 38 -14.82 -8.49 11.87
C GLN A 38 -15.41 -7.14 12.29
N SER A 39 -15.08 -6.08 11.59
CA SER A 39 -15.56 -4.74 11.89
C SER A 39 -16.82 -4.40 11.12
N THR A 40 -17.85 -3.94 11.82
CA THR A 40 -19.06 -3.39 11.20
C THR A 40 -18.86 -1.98 10.62
N LEU A 41 -17.70 -1.37 10.90
CA LEU A 41 -17.35 -0.04 10.41
C LEU A 41 -16.76 -0.08 8.99
N TYR A 42 -16.32 -1.25 8.54
CA TYR A 42 -15.73 -1.37 7.20
C TYR A 42 -16.78 -1.16 6.11
N ASN A 43 -16.48 -0.24 5.21
CA ASN A 43 -17.34 0.04 4.07
C ASN A 43 -16.58 -0.27 2.76
N PRO A 44 -16.93 -1.34 2.03
CA PRO A 44 -16.26 -1.65 0.76
C PRO A 44 -16.50 -0.61 -0.34
N LYS A 45 -17.52 0.25 -0.19
CA LYS A 45 -17.77 1.37 -1.12
C LYS A 45 -16.87 2.58 -0.85
N ASP A 46 -16.39 2.71 0.38
CA ASP A 46 -15.39 3.71 0.79
C ASP A 46 -14.33 3.03 1.66
N PRO A 47 -13.40 2.32 1.03
CA PRO A 47 -12.48 1.41 1.73
C PRO A 47 -11.40 2.12 2.56
N PHE A 48 -11.29 3.44 2.47
CA PHE A 48 -10.44 4.25 3.34
C PHE A 48 -11.19 4.82 4.54
N ALA A 49 -12.51 4.87 4.51
CA ALA A 49 -13.31 5.37 5.64
C ALA A 49 -13.25 4.41 6.83
N ASN A 50 -13.28 4.98 8.02
CA ASN A 50 -13.27 4.25 9.29
C ASN A 50 -12.11 3.26 9.46
N ARG A 51 -10.97 3.52 8.82
CA ARG A 51 -9.76 2.70 8.92
C ARG A 51 -8.74 3.36 9.83
N ASP A 52 -7.83 2.55 10.34
CA ASP A 52 -6.65 3.03 11.06
C ASP A 52 -6.01 4.20 10.30
N PRO A 53 -5.76 5.35 10.94
CA PRO A 53 -5.23 6.55 10.27
C PRO A 53 -3.93 6.31 9.50
N ARG A 54 -3.14 5.31 9.91
CA ARG A 54 -1.92 4.93 9.21
C ARG A 54 -2.18 4.38 7.81
N LEU A 55 -3.38 3.86 7.51
CA LEU A 55 -3.72 3.46 6.15
C LEU A 55 -3.58 4.65 5.19
N ALA A 56 -4.28 5.75 5.48
CA ALA A 56 -4.24 6.95 4.65
C ALA A 56 -2.87 7.66 4.66
N ALA A 57 -2.10 7.51 5.74
CA ALA A 57 -0.74 8.01 5.83
C ALA A 57 0.28 7.16 5.05
N THR A 58 -0.03 5.89 4.80
CA THR A 58 0.86 4.93 4.13
C THR A 58 0.50 4.72 2.66
N ILE A 59 -0.78 4.66 2.36
CA ILE A 59 -1.35 4.43 1.03
C ILE A 59 -2.17 5.65 0.64
N GLN A 60 -1.93 6.15 -0.57
CA GLN A 60 -2.60 7.33 -1.08
C GLN A 60 -4.11 7.09 -1.18
N PRO A 61 -4.96 7.83 -0.44
CA PRO A 61 -6.41 7.73 -0.60
C PRO A 61 -6.86 8.14 -2.00
N PHE A 62 -7.91 7.49 -2.49
CA PHE A 62 -8.51 7.84 -3.77
C PHE A 62 -9.10 9.25 -3.73
N LYS A 63 -9.04 9.93 -4.88
CA LYS A 63 -9.54 11.30 -5.05
C LYS A 63 -8.91 12.32 -4.08
N THR A 64 -7.71 12.01 -3.55
CA THR A 64 -6.96 13.00 -2.78
C THR A 64 -6.57 14.16 -3.68
N LYS A 65 -6.95 15.35 -3.29
CA LYS A 65 -6.42 16.58 -3.85
C LYS A 65 -5.15 16.92 -3.11
N TYR A 66 -4.12 17.31 -3.83
CA TYR A 66 -2.88 17.81 -3.23
C TYR A 66 -3.11 19.24 -2.73
N SER A 67 -3.55 19.34 -1.48
CA SER A 67 -4.38 20.44 -1.00
C SER A 67 -3.68 21.78 -0.77
N ALA A 68 -2.42 21.80 -0.37
CA ALA A 68 -1.76 23.06 -0.12
C ALA A 68 -1.53 23.85 -1.42
N ASP A 69 -1.04 23.16 -2.43
CA ASP A 69 -0.80 23.75 -3.74
C ASP A 69 -2.10 23.92 -4.54
N TYR A 70 -3.12 23.09 -4.26
CA TYR A 70 -4.40 23.19 -4.94
C TYR A 70 -5.18 24.45 -4.55
N ALA A 71 -5.25 24.79 -3.27
CA ALA A 71 -5.93 25.98 -2.80
C ALA A 71 -5.24 27.26 -3.32
N GLU A 72 -3.91 27.29 -3.30
CA GLU A 72 -3.12 28.38 -3.85
C GLU A 72 -3.27 28.48 -5.36
N TYR A 73 -3.37 27.34 -6.04
CA TYR A 73 -3.64 27.30 -7.47
C TYR A 73 -5.04 27.84 -7.82
N GLU A 74 -6.09 27.36 -7.17
CA GLU A 74 -7.45 27.85 -7.39
C GLU A 74 -7.52 29.36 -7.14
N GLN A 75 -6.80 29.87 -6.13
CA GLN A 75 -6.69 31.30 -5.89
C GLN A 75 -5.94 32.01 -7.02
N SER A 76 -4.81 31.47 -7.48
CA SER A 76 -4.03 32.07 -8.56
C SER A 76 -4.78 32.09 -9.90
N LYS A 77 -5.66 31.10 -10.12
CA LYS A 77 -6.57 31.07 -11.25
C LYS A 77 -7.66 32.16 -11.13
N ALA A 78 -8.20 32.31 -9.93
CA ALA A 78 -9.23 33.32 -9.65
C ALA A 78 -8.70 34.75 -9.79
N ASP A 79 -7.46 35.00 -9.37
CA ASP A 79 -6.82 36.33 -9.44
C ASP A 79 -6.03 36.56 -10.74
N GLY A 80 -6.00 35.57 -11.66
CA GLY A 80 -5.37 35.70 -12.97
C GLY A 80 -3.84 35.69 -12.98
N THR A 81 -3.22 35.26 -11.87
CA THR A 81 -1.75 35.19 -11.76
C THR A 81 -1.17 33.85 -12.25
N PHE A 82 -2.00 32.87 -12.54
CA PHE A 82 -1.65 31.63 -13.21
C PHE A 82 -1.55 31.87 -14.74
N PRO A 83 -0.56 31.36 -15.47
CA PRO A 83 0.57 30.50 -15.10
C PRO A 83 1.86 31.23 -14.72
N GLU A 84 1.86 32.55 -14.64
CA GLU A 84 3.09 33.33 -14.35
C GLU A 84 3.71 32.91 -13.02
N LYS A 85 2.87 32.62 -12.03
CA LYS A 85 3.29 32.16 -10.71
C LYS A 85 3.77 30.72 -10.70
N TYR A 86 3.29 29.88 -11.61
CA TYR A 86 3.55 28.43 -11.63
C TYR A 86 3.95 27.93 -13.04
N PRO A 87 4.96 28.51 -13.69
CA PRO A 87 5.31 28.19 -15.08
C PRO A 87 5.75 26.73 -15.27
N ASP A 88 6.29 26.10 -14.21
CA ASP A 88 6.78 24.72 -14.22
C ASP A 88 5.80 23.71 -13.60
N TYR A 89 4.63 24.16 -13.19
CA TYR A 89 3.68 23.37 -12.43
C TYR A 89 2.53 22.85 -13.32
N ILE A 90 2.86 21.94 -14.18
CA ILE A 90 1.93 21.35 -15.15
C ILE A 90 0.78 20.56 -14.47
N THR A 91 0.89 20.27 -13.19
CA THR A 91 0.02 19.26 -12.54
C THR A 91 -0.65 19.70 -11.24
N LEU A 92 -0.58 20.96 -10.90
CA LEU A 92 -1.31 21.52 -9.77
C LEU A 92 -2.83 21.34 -9.93
N GLY A 93 -3.49 20.98 -8.84
CA GLY A 93 -4.92 20.72 -8.85
C GLY A 93 -5.31 19.36 -9.43
N TYR A 94 -4.35 18.48 -9.63
CA TYR A 94 -4.64 17.13 -10.06
C TYR A 94 -5.24 16.31 -8.91
N GLU A 95 -6.36 15.64 -9.18
CA GLU A 95 -6.97 14.69 -8.28
C GLU A 95 -6.49 13.28 -8.64
N TYR A 96 -5.90 12.57 -7.65
CA TYR A 96 -5.52 11.18 -7.87
C TYR A 96 -6.76 10.32 -8.05
N ASN A 97 -6.96 9.81 -9.25
CA ASN A 97 -8.06 8.93 -9.59
C ASN A 97 -7.52 7.70 -10.33
N PRO A 98 -7.34 6.57 -9.63
CA PRO A 98 -6.87 5.34 -10.24
C PRO A 98 -7.96 4.61 -11.02
N SER A 99 -9.19 5.14 -11.07
CA SER A 99 -10.27 4.53 -11.82
C SER A 99 -9.88 4.36 -13.28
N PRO A 100 -9.99 3.15 -13.83
CA PRO A 100 -9.69 2.91 -15.24
C PRO A 100 -10.69 3.59 -16.18
N TYR A 101 -11.82 4.12 -15.66
CA TYR A 101 -12.75 4.97 -16.44
C TYR A 101 -12.33 6.43 -16.49
N ALA A 102 -11.63 6.92 -15.49
CA ALA A 102 -11.08 8.24 -15.53
C ALA A 102 -9.84 8.23 -16.45
N ASN A 103 -10.02 7.83 -17.71
CA ASN A 103 -8.96 7.88 -18.71
C ASN A 103 -8.51 9.33 -18.97
N LYS A 104 -9.31 10.30 -18.58
CA LYS A 104 -8.96 11.72 -18.63
C LYS A 104 -9.18 12.36 -17.27
N VAL A 105 -8.29 13.29 -16.93
CA VAL A 105 -8.35 14.15 -15.75
C VAL A 105 -8.19 15.60 -16.18
N TYR A 106 -8.78 16.49 -15.42
CA TYR A 106 -8.61 17.92 -15.66
C TYR A 106 -7.18 18.34 -15.30
N GLU A 107 -6.46 18.83 -16.28
CA GLU A 107 -5.14 19.41 -16.10
C GLU A 107 -5.30 20.93 -15.95
N VAL A 108 -4.92 21.34 -14.81
CA VAL A 108 -5.11 22.69 -14.40
C VAL A 108 -4.27 23.69 -15.21
N ALA A 109 -3.02 23.34 -15.52
CA ALA A 109 -2.12 24.21 -16.28
C ALA A 109 -2.61 24.52 -17.68
N SER A 110 -3.22 23.57 -18.35
CA SER A 110 -3.76 23.75 -19.72
C SER A 110 -5.25 24.13 -19.73
N GLY A 111 -5.94 24.00 -18.60
CA GLY A 111 -7.39 24.16 -18.54
C GLY A 111 -8.17 23.10 -19.32
N GLN A 112 -7.56 21.95 -19.61
CA GLN A 112 -8.13 20.92 -20.47
C GLN A 112 -8.19 19.55 -19.82
N MET A 113 -9.00 18.67 -20.39
CA MET A 113 -9.01 17.25 -20.05
C MET A 113 -7.87 16.54 -20.77
N VAL A 114 -6.88 16.06 -20.00
CA VAL A 114 -5.71 15.32 -20.51
C VAL A 114 -5.77 13.86 -20.12
N LEU A 115 -4.93 13.05 -20.76
CA LEU A 115 -4.83 11.62 -20.45
C LEU A 115 -4.45 11.41 -18.98
N ASN A 116 -5.21 10.57 -18.27
CA ASN A 116 -4.90 10.16 -16.91
C ASN A 116 -3.78 9.11 -16.92
N ASN A 117 -2.53 9.55 -16.76
CA ASN A 117 -1.37 8.66 -16.75
C ASN A 117 -1.32 7.75 -15.52
N ASP A 118 -2.09 8.02 -14.49
CA ASP A 118 -2.18 7.19 -13.29
C ASP A 118 -3.25 6.11 -13.39
N ALA A 119 -4.13 6.18 -14.41
CA ALA A 119 -5.11 5.13 -14.65
C ALA A 119 -4.44 3.85 -15.16
N LYS A 120 -4.90 2.71 -14.65
CA LYS A 120 -4.38 1.37 -14.98
C LYS A 120 -4.32 1.10 -16.48
N ALA A 121 -5.27 1.61 -17.26
CA ALA A 121 -5.38 1.35 -18.69
C ALA A 121 -4.45 2.22 -19.55
N SER A 122 -3.89 3.29 -19.01
CA SER A 122 -3.26 4.33 -19.81
C SER A 122 -1.74 4.30 -19.86
N ASN A 123 -1.06 3.53 -18.98
CA ASN A 123 0.39 3.56 -18.95
C ASN A 123 1.03 2.29 -18.36
N GLN A 124 2.22 1.95 -18.86
CA GLN A 124 3.08 0.91 -18.29
C GLN A 124 3.57 1.21 -16.86
N HIS A 125 3.56 2.46 -16.46
CA HIS A 125 4.02 2.95 -15.16
C HIS A 125 2.86 3.34 -14.24
N SER A 126 1.77 2.61 -14.28
CA SER A 126 0.62 2.83 -13.41
C SER A 126 0.51 1.75 -12.33
N ALA A 127 -0.11 2.09 -11.21
CA ALA A 127 -0.39 1.15 -10.14
C ALA A 127 -1.45 0.12 -10.60
N TYR A 128 -1.03 -1.10 -10.88
CA TYR A 128 -1.91 -2.16 -11.41
C TYR A 128 -3.08 -2.54 -10.50
N ASN A 129 -2.98 -2.25 -9.22
CA ASN A 129 -4.05 -2.45 -8.24
C ASN A 129 -4.69 -1.13 -7.77
N GLY A 130 -4.35 -0.01 -8.40
CA GLY A 130 -4.86 1.30 -8.04
C GLY A 130 -4.34 1.88 -6.72
N LEU A 131 -3.39 1.22 -6.06
CA LEU A 131 -2.83 1.65 -4.78
C LEU A 131 -1.45 2.28 -4.99
N MET A 132 -1.23 3.42 -4.36
CA MET A 132 0.03 4.15 -4.41
C MET A 132 0.59 4.37 -3.02
N ILE A 133 1.92 4.39 -2.92
CA ILE A 133 2.61 4.70 -1.67
C ILE A 133 2.48 6.19 -1.39
N ARG A 134 2.09 6.53 -0.15
CA ARG A 134 2.14 7.90 0.38
C ARG A 134 3.25 8.06 1.42
N LYS A 135 3.53 7.02 2.19
CA LYS A 135 4.59 7.05 3.19
C LYS A 135 5.94 7.37 2.54
N PHE A 136 6.71 8.27 3.13
CA PHE A 136 7.96 8.84 2.58
C PHE A 136 7.79 9.70 1.33
N VAL A 137 6.56 9.93 0.86
CA VAL A 137 6.28 10.87 -0.21
C VAL A 137 5.84 12.18 0.43
N LYS A 138 6.47 13.27 0.05
CA LYS A 138 6.03 14.61 0.46
C LYS A 138 4.83 15.02 -0.36
N ASP A 139 3.85 15.64 0.25
CA ASP A 139 2.71 16.25 -0.46
C ASP A 139 3.11 17.48 -1.30
N ASN A 140 4.36 17.91 -1.19
CA ASN A 140 4.95 18.95 -2.01
C ASN A 140 5.67 18.34 -3.24
N TRP A 141 4.97 18.18 -4.33
CA TRP A 141 5.48 17.64 -5.60
C TRP A 141 6.62 18.45 -6.22
N LYS A 142 6.76 19.73 -5.89
CA LYS A 142 7.85 20.60 -6.31
C LYS A 142 9.21 19.99 -6.05
N ASP A 143 9.34 19.29 -4.93
CA ASP A 143 10.58 18.62 -4.55
C ASP A 143 11.00 17.55 -5.56
N TYR A 144 10.06 16.81 -6.12
CA TYR A 144 10.36 15.71 -7.05
C TYR A 144 10.82 16.21 -8.42
N ASN A 145 10.31 17.35 -8.88
CA ASN A 145 10.78 17.99 -10.11
C ASN A 145 12.14 18.66 -9.92
N THR A 146 12.38 19.24 -8.76
CA THR A 146 13.62 19.98 -8.46
C THR A 146 14.80 19.03 -8.22
N TYR A 147 14.57 17.93 -7.48
CA TYR A 147 15.65 17.03 -7.04
C TYR A 147 15.77 15.75 -7.86
N GLY A 148 15.02 15.62 -8.93
CA GLY A 148 15.12 14.47 -9.83
C GLY A 148 14.70 13.16 -9.16
N ASN A 149 15.62 12.21 -9.01
CA ASN A 149 15.34 10.87 -8.46
C ASN A 149 15.60 10.77 -6.95
N THR A 150 16.06 11.84 -6.31
CA THR A 150 16.48 11.82 -4.91
C THR A 150 15.51 12.56 -4.03
N SER A 151 15.45 12.22 -2.76
CA SER A 151 14.69 12.89 -1.73
C SER A 151 15.56 13.07 -0.50
N ASP A 152 15.35 14.14 0.24
CA ASP A 152 15.98 14.43 1.53
C ASP A 152 15.28 13.69 2.71
N ASN A 153 14.28 12.86 2.43
CA ASN A 153 13.60 12.07 3.44
C ASN A 153 14.57 11.08 4.09
N CYS A 154 14.61 11.10 5.42
CA CYS A 154 15.36 10.09 6.19
C CYS A 154 14.61 8.75 6.16
N TYR A 155 15.36 7.67 5.93
CA TYR A 155 14.84 6.32 6.09
C TYR A 155 15.15 5.83 7.51
N PRO A 156 14.15 5.44 8.32
CA PRO A 156 14.39 4.98 9.68
C PRO A 156 14.97 3.56 9.66
N TYR A 157 16.17 3.37 10.19
CA TYR A 157 16.75 2.05 10.41
C TYR A 157 16.22 1.40 11.69
N LEU A 158 16.01 2.21 12.72
CA LEU A 158 15.46 1.81 14.02
C LEU A 158 14.70 2.98 14.61
N ARG A 159 13.55 2.71 15.21
CA ARG A 159 12.75 3.73 15.89
C ARG A 159 12.05 3.17 17.11
N TYR A 160 11.67 4.05 18.00
CA TYR A 160 11.14 3.67 19.32
C TYR A 160 9.91 2.73 19.24
N ALA A 161 9.07 2.88 18.25
CA ALA A 161 7.93 1.97 18.04
C ALA A 161 8.36 0.49 17.86
N GLU A 162 9.55 0.23 17.28
CA GLU A 162 10.06 -1.13 17.15
C GLU A 162 10.42 -1.72 18.51
N ILE A 163 11.03 -0.94 19.39
CA ILE A 163 11.34 -1.35 20.76
C ILE A 163 10.05 -1.67 21.53
N LEU A 164 9.05 -0.77 21.44
CA LEU A 164 7.76 -0.95 22.11
C LEU A 164 7.03 -2.21 21.65
N LEU A 165 6.94 -2.43 20.33
CA LEU A 165 6.23 -3.60 19.80
C LEU A 165 7.01 -4.90 20.00
N THR A 166 8.34 -4.84 20.02
CA THR A 166 9.19 -5.99 20.39
C THR A 166 9.02 -6.36 21.85
N TYR A 167 8.92 -5.35 22.76
CA TYR A 167 8.63 -5.59 24.16
C TYR A 167 7.27 -6.27 24.35
N ALA A 168 6.21 -5.75 23.73
CA ALA A 168 4.88 -6.36 23.79
C ALA A 168 4.89 -7.81 23.30
N GLU A 169 5.58 -8.06 22.19
CA GLU A 169 5.73 -9.41 21.63
C GLU A 169 6.45 -10.34 22.59
N ALA A 170 7.60 -9.92 23.12
CA ALA A 170 8.38 -10.74 24.05
C ALA A 170 7.58 -11.11 25.31
N LYS A 171 6.88 -10.13 25.90
CA LYS A 171 6.00 -10.36 27.05
C LYS A 171 4.87 -11.33 26.72
N ASN A 172 4.28 -11.21 25.55
CA ASN A 172 3.23 -12.11 25.11
C ASN A 172 3.74 -13.53 24.88
N GLU A 173 4.90 -13.70 24.24
CA GLU A 173 5.45 -15.03 23.98
C GLU A 173 5.90 -15.74 25.27
N LEU A 174 6.29 -14.98 26.31
CA LEU A 174 6.54 -15.50 27.64
C LEU A 174 5.27 -15.86 28.43
N GLY A 175 4.08 -15.53 27.92
CA GLY A 175 2.82 -15.71 28.65
C GLY A 175 2.67 -14.77 29.85
N GLN A 176 3.39 -13.65 29.86
CA GLN A 176 3.48 -12.70 30.98
C GLN A 176 2.98 -11.29 30.62
N CYS A 177 2.30 -11.14 29.49
CA CYS A 177 1.82 -9.84 29.02
C CYS A 177 0.62 -9.37 29.85
N THR A 178 0.84 -8.33 30.66
CA THR A 178 -0.18 -7.68 31.48
C THR A 178 -0.81 -6.49 30.75
N GLN A 179 -1.91 -5.95 31.28
CA GLN A 179 -2.47 -4.70 30.78
C GLN A 179 -1.48 -3.53 30.88
N GLU A 180 -0.71 -3.48 31.96
CA GLU A 180 0.34 -2.47 32.14
C GLU A 180 1.42 -2.58 31.05
N ASP A 181 1.82 -3.79 30.68
CA ASP A 181 2.77 -4.02 29.58
C ASP A 181 2.21 -3.52 28.25
N LEU A 182 0.93 -3.76 27.96
CA LEU A 182 0.25 -3.26 26.77
C LEU A 182 0.16 -1.73 26.75
N ASP A 183 -0.14 -1.12 27.92
CA ASP A 183 -0.25 0.33 28.04
C ASP A 183 1.09 1.05 27.87
N LYS A 184 2.18 0.42 28.28
CA LYS A 184 3.55 0.93 28.08
C LYS A 184 4.16 0.65 26.70
N SER A 185 3.47 -0.07 25.86
CA SER A 185 3.99 -0.52 24.57
C SER A 185 3.01 -0.29 23.40
N ILE A 186 2.24 -1.28 23.01
CA ILE A 186 1.37 -1.22 21.83
C ILE A 186 0.35 -0.07 21.89
N ASN A 187 -0.18 0.22 23.09
CA ASN A 187 -1.14 1.30 23.27
C ASN A 187 -0.50 2.69 23.10
N LEU A 188 0.79 2.86 23.41
CA LEU A 188 1.51 4.11 23.08
C LEU A 188 1.68 4.27 21.56
N VAL A 189 1.98 3.18 20.85
CA VAL A 189 2.09 3.22 19.38
C VAL A 189 0.76 3.62 18.75
N ARG A 190 -0.35 3.03 19.22
CA ARG A 190 -1.70 3.39 18.74
C ARG A 190 -2.08 4.81 19.09
N ALA A 191 -1.83 5.25 20.33
CA ALA A 191 -2.13 6.63 20.75
C ALA A 191 -1.45 7.64 19.82
N ARG A 192 -0.16 7.45 19.53
CA ARG A 192 0.56 8.29 18.57
C ARG A 192 -0.04 8.21 17.15
N ALA A 193 -0.42 7.02 16.69
CA ALA A 193 -0.96 6.83 15.35
C ALA A 193 -2.31 7.54 15.15
N TYR A 194 -3.09 7.68 16.20
CA TYR A 194 -4.40 8.34 16.19
C TYR A 194 -4.34 9.83 16.62
N GLU A 195 -3.16 10.32 17.00
CA GLU A 195 -2.98 11.72 17.38
C GLU A 195 -3.40 12.64 16.23
N GLY A 196 -4.19 13.66 16.53
CA GLY A 196 -4.69 14.62 15.54
C GLY A 196 -5.81 14.10 14.63
N SER A 197 -6.19 12.83 14.71
CA SER A 197 -7.27 12.28 13.88
C SER A 197 -8.68 12.67 14.35
N GLY A 198 -8.83 13.16 15.57
CA GLY A 198 -10.14 13.39 16.20
C GLY A 198 -10.85 12.11 16.65
N ILE A 199 -10.20 10.94 16.52
CA ILE A 199 -10.75 9.63 16.86
C ILE A 199 -9.98 9.07 18.05
N ALA A 200 -10.68 8.54 19.06
CA ALA A 200 -10.04 7.84 20.15
C ALA A 200 -9.37 6.55 19.62
N TYR A 201 -8.10 6.32 20.00
CA TYR A 201 -7.43 5.09 19.56
C TYR A 201 -8.07 3.85 20.20
N PRO A 202 -8.20 2.75 19.44
CA PRO A 202 -8.74 1.49 19.96
C PRO A 202 -7.73 0.83 20.90
N LYS A 203 -7.95 0.95 22.20
CA LYS A 203 -7.07 0.38 23.22
C LYS A 203 -6.99 -1.13 23.08
N VAL A 204 -5.80 -1.69 23.14
CA VAL A 204 -5.60 -3.14 23.25
C VAL A 204 -5.75 -3.54 24.71
N GLU A 205 -6.72 -4.40 24.95
CA GLU A 205 -6.97 -4.97 26.27
C GLU A 205 -6.29 -6.34 26.42
N ALA A 206 -5.99 -6.71 27.68
CA ALA A 206 -5.42 -8.00 28.00
C ALA A 206 -6.34 -9.13 27.51
N ALA A 207 -5.77 -10.09 26.81
CA ALA A 207 -6.47 -11.18 26.17
C ALA A 207 -5.62 -12.45 26.18
N SER A 208 -6.12 -13.53 25.56
CA SER A 208 -5.31 -14.75 25.42
C SER A 208 -4.03 -14.49 24.60
N GLN A 209 -2.98 -15.25 24.91
CA GLN A 209 -1.69 -15.16 24.20
C GLN A 209 -1.86 -15.24 22.68
N ALA A 210 -2.74 -16.10 22.19
CA ALA A 210 -3.01 -16.25 20.75
C ALA A 210 -3.68 -15.01 20.16
N ALA A 211 -4.65 -14.42 20.86
CA ALA A 211 -5.31 -13.19 20.42
C ALA A 211 -4.33 -12.01 20.39
N LEU A 212 -3.55 -11.83 21.44
CA LEU A 212 -2.53 -10.78 21.49
C LEU A 212 -1.46 -10.97 20.41
N ARG A 213 -1.04 -12.23 20.15
CA ARG A 213 -0.10 -12.53 19.06
C ARG A 213 -0.62 -12.04 17.70
N LYS A 214 -1.87 -12.31 17.38
CA LYS A 214 -2.51 -11.79 16.16
C LYS A 214 -2.50 -10.26 16.12
N ILE A 215 -2.93 -9.62 17.20
CA ILE A 215 -2.99 -8.16 17.32
C ILE A 215 -1.58 -7.55 17.13
N ILE A 216 -0.57 -8.05 17.83
CA ILE A 216 0.80 -7.54 17.75
C ILE A 216 1.38 -7.71 16.35
N ARG A 217 1.15 -8.85 15.69
CA ARG A 217 1.59 -9.11 14.30
C ARG A 217 0.95 -8.15 13.31
N MET A 218 -0.34 -7.88 13.45
CA MET A 218 -1.04 -6.91 12.61
C MET A 218 -0.57 -5.48 12.88
N GLU A 219 -0.36 -5.13 14.16
CA GLU A 219 0.18 -3.82 14.56
C GLU A 219 1.55 -3.56 13.94
N ARG A 220 2.47 -4.53 14.04
CA ARG A 220 3.78 -4.43 13.41
C ARG A 220 3.69 -4.27 11.89
N ARG A 221 2.77 -4.98 11.24
CA ARG A 221 2.57 -4.86 9.80
C ARG A 221 2.12 -3.46 9.38
N SER A 222 1.17 -2.89 10.11
CA SER A 222 0.64 -1.55 9.85
C SER A 222 1.66 -0.45 10.15
N GLU A 223 2.36 -0.56 11.29
CA GLU A 223 3.31 0.42 11.77
C GLU A 223 4.56 0.50 10.88
N PHE A 224 5.10 -0.66 10.48
CA PHE A 224 6.37 -0.75 9.77
C PHE A 224 6.22 -1.00 8.25
N ALA A 225 5.05 -0.69 7.69
CA ALA A 225 4.86 -0.76 6.25
C ALA A 225 5.96 0.06 5.53
N PHE A 226 6.61 -0.54 4.52
CA PHE A 226 7.73 0.02 3.75
C PHE A 226 9.01 0.34 4.53
N GLU A 227 9.18 -0.19 5.75
CA GLU A 227 10.41 -0.03 6.54
C GLU A 227 11.32 -1.28 6.51
N GLY A 228 11.09 -2.21 5.61
CA GLY A 228 11.95 -3.39 5.41
C GLY A 228 11.84 -4.46 6.51
N ILE A 229 11.00 -4.28 7.53
CA ILE A 229 10.91 -5.16 8.70
C ILE A 229 10.10 -6.43 8.41
N ARG A 230 9.08 -6.35 7.54
CA ARG A 230 8.12 -7.43 7.31
C ARG A 230 8.74 -8.77 6.98
N TYR A 231 9.72 -8.81 6.10
CA TYR A 231 10.37 -10.05 5.71
C TYR A 231 11.02 -10.77 6.90
N ARG A 232 11.75 -10.01 7.72
CA ARG A 232 12.39 -10.54 8.95
C ARG A 232 11.37 -11.04 9.95
N ASP A 233 10.25 -10.32 10.13
CA ASP A 233 9.16 -10.75 11.00
C ASP A 233 8.57 -12.08 10.54
N LEU A 234 8.29 -12.25 9.26
CA LEU A 234 7.75 -13.50 8.70
C LEU A 234 8.70 -14.69 8.89
N LEU A 235 10.01 -14.47 8.73
CA LEU A 235 11.03 -15.50 8.95
C LEU A 235 11.10 -15.92 10.42
N ARG A 236 11.23 -14.96 11.35
CA ARG A 236 11.38 -15.26 12.78
C ARG A 236 10.11 -15.83 13.40
N TRP A 237 8.94 -15.49 12.88
CA TRP A 237 7.66 -16.10 13.27
C TRP A 237 7.39 -17.46 12.64
N ARG A 238 8.23 -17.92 11.73
CA ARG A 238 8.04 -19.18 11.00
C ARG A 238 6.68 -19.27 10.30
N ILE A 239 6.31 -18.17 9.60
CA ILE A 239 5.07 -18.09 8.80
C ILE A 239 5.32 -17.55 7.39
N ALA A 240 6.58 -17.52 6.96
CA ALA A 240 6.93 -16.97 5.66
C ALA A 240 6.32 -17.81 4.51
N GLU A 241 6.25 -19.13 4.64
CA GLU A 241 5.58 -19.97 3.66
C GLU A 241 4.07 -19.69 3.54
N LYS A 242 3.40 -19.34 4.64
CA LYS A 242 1.98 -18.95 4.61
C LYS A 242 1.77 -17.60 3.92
N ALA A 243 2.71 -16.69 4.09
CA ALA A 243 2.64 -15.34 3.52
C ALA A 243 3.08 -15.29 2.06
N TYR A 244 4.10 -16.08 1.67
CA TYR A 244 4.72 -16.00 0.35
C TYR A 244 4.28 -17.10 -0.64
N ASN A 245 3.69 -18.21 -0.19
CA ASN A 245 3.08 -19.16 -1.12
C ASN A 245 1.68 -18.72 -1.55
N LYS A 246 1.58 -17.44 -1.92
CA LYS A 246 0.35 -16.79 -2.38
C LYS A 246 0.62 -16.02 -3.65
N SER A 247 -0.46 -15.68 -4.35
CA SER A 247 -0.40 -14.80 -5.50
C SER A 247 -0.29 -13.35 -5.08
N MET A 248 0.47 -12.55 -5.82
CA MET A 248 0.34 -11.10 -5.84
C MET A 248 -0.68 -10.73 -6.90
N TYR A 249 -1.57 -9.83 -6.56
CA TYR A 249 -2.74 -9.53 -7.36
C TYR A 249 -2.72 -8.11 -7.91
N TYR A 250 -3.31 -7.96 -9.08
CA TYR A 250 -3.77 -6.69 -9.62
C TYR A 250 -5.27 -6.76 -9.90
N LEU A 251 -5.90 -5.62 -10.11
CA LEU A 251 -7.31 -5.57 -10.51
C LEU A 251 -7.47 -6.25 -11.86
N SER A 252 -8.51 -7.07 -12.01
CA SER A 252 -8.75 -7.82 -13.24
C SER A 252 -8.79 -6.91 -14.45
N ARG A 253 -8.10 -7.35 -15.49
CA ARG A 253 -8.14 -6.71 -16.81
C ARG A 253 -9.18 -7.43 -17.66
N ALA A 254 -10.13 -6.71 -18.16
CA ALA A 254 -10.92 -7.17 -19.26
C ALA A 254 -10.28 -6.73 -20.58
N TRP A 255 -9.09 -7.17 -20.82
CA TRP A 255 -8.50 -7.04 -22.16
C TRP A 255 -8.75 -8.33 -22.92
N SER A 256 -9.70 -8.30 -23.82
CA SER A 256 -9.80 -9.30 -24.89
C SER A 256 -8.89 -8.86 -26.03
N GLY A 257 -7.60 -9.08 -25.93
CA GLY A 257 -6.66 -8.78 -27.01
C GLY A 257 -5.25 -8.58 -26.50
N SER A 258 -4.29 -9.13 -27.22
CA SER A 258 -2.86 -8.98 -27.00
C SER A 258 -2.39 -7.55 -27.26
N ALA A 259 -2.79 -6.60 -26.46
CA ALA A 259 -2.14 -5.31 -26.48
C ALA A 259 -0.73 -5.51 -25.92
N SER A 260 0.25 -5.48 -26.78
CA SER A 260 1.65 -5.38 -26.41
C SER A 260 1.81 -4.13 -25.55
N TRP A 261 2.73 -4.17 -24.61
CA TRP A 261 3.13 -3.07 -23.71
C TRP A 261 3.56 -1.78 -24.43
N ASN A 262 3.59 -1.79 -25.74
CA ASN A 262 4.05 -0.71 -26.58
C ASN A 262 2.91 0.22 -26.97
N GLY A 263 2.63 1.16 -26.06
CA GLY A 263 2.04 2.43 -26.41
C GLY A 263 0.58 2.37 -26.84
N LEU A 264 -0.32 2.28 -25.87
CA LEU A 264 -1.68 2.80 -26.08
C LEU A 264 -1.55 4.32 -26.24
N THR A 265 -1.52 4.76 -27.47
CA THR A 265 -1.71 6.17 -27.81
C THR A 265 -3.20 6.50 -27.65
N GLY A 266 -3.56 7.75 -27.38
CA GLY A 266 -4.94 8.18 -27.13
C GLY A 266 -5.97 7.83 -28.22
N ALA A 267 -5.56 7.17 -29.30
CA ALA A 267 -6.42 6.63 -30.35
C ALA A 267 -7.00 5.24 -30.01
N GLU A 268 -6.45 4.54 -29.03
CA GLU A 268 -6.83 3.17 -28.64
C GLU A 268 -7.85 3.11 -27.51
N SER A 269 -8.44 4.25 -27.18
CA SER A 269 -9.54 4.38 -26.21
C SER A 269 -10.85 3.70 -26.63
N ASN A 270 -10.87 3.06 -27.79
CA ASN A 270 -12.03 2.35 -28.34
C ASN A 270 -11.94 0.82 -28.20
N VAL A 271 -11.10 0.32 -27.29
CA VAL A 271 -11.11 -1.12 -26.99
C VAL A 271 -12.43 -1.44 -26.30
N GLU A 272 -13.24 -2.25 -26.93
CA GLU A 272 -14.45 -2.80 -26.34
C GLU A 272 -14.07 -3.61 -25.10
N LEU A 273 -14.49 -3.10 -23.95
CA LEU A 273 -14.32 -3.79 -22.67
C LEU A 273 -15.39 -4.88 -22.57
N SER A 274 -15.06 -6.03 -21.99
CA SER A 274 -16.06 -7.06 -21.78
C SER A 274 -17.22 -6.53 -20.93
N PRO A 275 -18.46 -7.00 -21.13
CA PRO A 275 -19.62 -6.58 -20.32
C PRO A 275 -19.40 -6.76 -18.82
N ASP A 276 -18.72 -7.83 -18.41
CA ASP A 276 -18.42 -8.11 -16.99
C ASP A 276 -17.45 -7.08 -16.42
N PHE A 277 -16.49 -6.68 -17.22
CA PHE A 277 -15.57 -5.64 -16.82
C PHE A 277 -16.24 -4.27 -16.81
N MET A 278 -17.13 -3.97 -17.72
CA MET A 278 -17.94 -2.75 -17.68
C MET A 278 -18.77 -2.67 -16.41
N THR A 279 -19.31 -3.80 -15.94
CA THR A 279 -20.03 -3.88 -14.68
C THR A 279 -19.11 -3.63 -13.47
N LEU A 280 -17.92 -4.23 -13.47
CA LEU A 280 -16.90 -3.98 -12.44
C LEU A 280 -16.49 -2.52 -12.36
N LEU A 281 -16.31 -1.92 -13.49
CA LEU A 281 -15.92 -0.52 -13.61
C LEU A 281 -17.06 0.41 -13.16
N LYS A 282 -18.29 0.13 -13.56
CA LYS A 282 -19.46 0.87 -13.08
C LYS A 282 -19.55 0.81 -11.55
N ASN A 283 -19.30 -0.33 -10.97
CA ASN A 283 -19.25 -0.47 -9.50
C ASN A 283 -18.15 0.39 -8.88
N TRP A 284 -17.03 0.58 -9.56
CA TRP A 284 -16.00 1.51 -9.11
C TRP A 284 -16.48 2.97 -9.16
N ASP A 285 -17.05 3.39 -10.27
CA ASP A 285 -17.58 4.76 -10.41
C ASP A 285 -18.72 5.04 -9.44
N GLU A 286 -19.48 4.01 -9.06
CA GLU A 286 -20.49 4.08 -8.01
C GLU A 286 -19.88 4.05 -6.58
N GLY A 287 -18.55 4.11 -6.44
CA GLY A 287 -17.85 4.20 -5.19
C GLY A 287 -17.48 2.86 -4.55
N ASN A 288 -17.48 1.78 -5.31
CA ASN A 288 -17.02 0.48 -4.82
C ASN A 288 -15.56 0.22 -5.23
N TYR A 289 -14.67 -0.03 -4.28
CA TYR A 289 -13.33 -0.52 -4.61
C TYR A 289 -13.44 -1.96 -5.12
N PRO A 290 -12.99 -2.27 -6.34
CA PRO A 290 -13.39 -3.50 -7.03
C PRO A 290 -12.54 -4.71 -6.65
N ILE A 291 -12.38 -4.99 -5.38
CA ILE A 291 -11.78 -6.26 -4.92
C ILE A 291 -12.82 -7.37 -4.73
N GLY A 292 -14.10 -7.05 -4.89
CA GLY A 292 -15.17 -8.04 -4.91
C GLY A 292 -15.63 -8.57 -3.57
N GLY A 293 -15.38 -7.85 -2.49
CA GLY A 293 -15.86 -8.23 -1.16
C GLY A 293 -14.86 -7.96 -0.04
N VAL A 294 -15.08 -8.62 1.09
CA VAL A 294 -14.24 -8.50 2.29
C VAL A 294 -13.44 -9.80 2.45
N PRO A 295 -12.11 -9.76 2.30
CA PRO A 295 -11.27 -10.95 2.51
C PRO A 295 -11.26 -11.35 3.99
N SER A 296 -11.27 -12.63 4.28
CA SER A 296 -11.05 -13.15 5.63
C SER A 296 -9.60 -12.89 6.08
N ILE A 297 -9.41 -12.66 7.37
CA ILE A 297 -8.10 -12.42 7.99
C ILE A 297 -7.78 -13.58 8.93
N ASP A 298 -6.74 -14.35 8.61
CA ASP A 298 -6.35 -15.53 9.39
C ASP A 298 -5.80 -15.20 10.80
N GLU A 299 -5.42 -16.21 11.54
CA GLU A 299 -4.83 -16.09 12.90
C GLU A 299 -3.45 -15.39 12.91
N ASN A 300 -2.81 -15.23 11.75
CA ASN A 300 -1.55 -14.53 11.59
C ASN A 300 -1.72 -13.10 11.06
N GLY A 301 -2.97 -12.66 10.85
CA GLY A 301 -3.31 -11.37 10.26
C GLY A 301 -3.05 -11.32 8.75
N LEU A 302 -3.09 -12.46 8.05
CA LEU A 302 -2.91 -12.55 6.61
C LEU A 302 -4.27 -12.60 5.91
N PRO A 303 -4.55 -11.68 4.96
CA PRO A 303 -5.77 -11.72 4.17
C PRO A 303 -5.77 -12.90 3.19
N ASP A 304 -6.94 -13.50 3.00
CA ASP A 304 -7.21 -14.45 1.92
C ASP A 304 -7.99 -13.76 0.79
N LEU A 305 -7.32 -13.52 -0.32
CA LEU A 305 -7.87 -12.88 -1.51
C LEU A 305 -8.32 -13.86 -2.58
N SER A 306 -8.16 -15.16 -2.36
CA SER A 306 -8.51 -16.18 -3.34
C SER A 306 -9.98 -16.22 -3.74
N PRO A 307 -10.96 -15.92 -2.85
CA PRO A 307 -12.36 -15.79 -3.27
C PRO A 307 -12.59 -14.68 -4.28
N MET A 308 -11.88 -13.56 -4.15
CA MET A 308 -11.99 -12.41 -5.05
C MET A 308 -11.39 -12.72 -6.42
N GLU A 309 -10.28 -13.48 -6.45
CA GLU A 309 -9.70 -13.99 -7.69
C GLU A 309 -10.67 -14.95 -8.39
N SER A 310 -11.23 -15.89 -7.66
CA SER A 310 -12.21 -16.86 -8.20
C SER A 310 -13.47 -16.19 -8.74
N ALA A 311 -13.87 -15.05 -8.17
CA ALA A 311 -14.98 -14.24 -8.64
C ALA A 311 -14.61 -13.27 -9.78
N GLY A 312 -13.34 -13.24 -10.21
CA GLY A 312 -12.89 -12.45 -11.33
C GLY A 312 -12.60 -10.97 -11.06
N TYR A 313 -12.63 -10.52 -9.80
CA TYR A 313 -12.36 -9.12 -9.45
C TYR A 313 -10.89 -8.75 -9.48
N ILE A 314 -10.04 -9.70 -9.14
CA ILE A 314 -8.58 -9.57 -9.15
C ILE A 314 -7.97 -10.72 -9.95
N THR A 315 -6.76 -10.51 -10.42
CA THR A 315 -6.03 -11.50 -11.22
C THR A 315 -4.62 -11.65 -10.68
N THR A 316 -4.11 -12.87 -10.66
CA THR A 316 -2.71 -13.12 -10.29
C THR A 316 -1.77 -12.38 -11.24
N PHE A 317 -0.93 -11.53 -10.67
CA PHE A 317 0.18 -10.88 -11.36
C PHE A 317 1.43 -11.74 -11.33
N TYR A 318 1.75 -12.24 -10.15
CA TYR A 318 2.92 -13.05 -9.89
C TYR A 318 2.64 -14.05 -8.77
N LYS A 319 3.11 -15.27 -8.92
CA LYS A 319 3.02 -16.31 -7.90
C LYS A 319 4.35 -16.40 -7.17
N MET A 320 4.35 -16.04 -5.91
CA MET A 320 5.52 -16.19 -5.06
C MET A 320 5.64 -17.66 -4.63
N SER A 321 6.86 -18.10 -4.38
CA SER A 321 7.16 -19.44 -3.87
C SER A 321 8.17 -19.36 -2.73
N PHE A 322 7.86 -19.99 -1.63
CA PHE A 322 8.74 -20.11 -0.47
C PHE A 322 8.80 -21.58 -0.04
N ASP A 323 9.96 -22.17 -0.16
CA ASP A 323 10.22 -23.52 0.34
C ASP A 323 10.65 -23.46 1.81
N ALA A 324 9.79 -23.95 2.71
CA ALA A 324 10.04 -23.93 4.15
C ALA A 324 11.26 -24.75 4.58
N LYS A 325 11.70 -25.72 3.79
CA LYS A 325 12.91 -26.50 4.08
C LYS A 325 14.19 -25.73 3.72
N LYS A 326 14.10 -24.80 2.80
CA LYS A 326 15.22 -24.09 2.22
C LYS A 326 15.27 -22.62 2.62
N ASN A 327 14.21 -21.87 2.37
CA ASN A 327 14.25 -20.41 2.31
C ASN A 327 14.23 -19.70 3.66
N TYR A 328 14.12 -20.41 4.79
CA TYR A 328 14.31 -19.81 6.12
C TYR A 328 15.75 -19.46 6.44
N LEU A 329 16.70 -20.11 5.77
CA LEU A 329 18.13 -19.80 5.87
C LEU A 329 18.63 -19.31 4.51
N TRP A 330 19.66 -18.49 4.52
CA TRP A 330 20.34 -18.10 3.30
C TRP A 330 21.43 -19.12 2.97
N PRO A 331 21.78 -19.32 1.69
CA PRO A 331 22.92 -20.16 1.35
C PRO A 331 24.22 -19.54 1.88
N ILE A 332 25.10 -20.38 2.40
CA ILE A 332 26.46 -19.96 2.68
C ILE A 332 27.17 -19.75 1.33
N PRO A 333 27.84 -18.62 1.10
CA PRO A 333 28.55 -18.40 -0.16
C PRO A 333 29.52 -19.54 -0.48
N ALA A 334 29.51 -19.99 -1.73
CA ALA A 334 30.34 -21.13 -2.15
C ALA A 334 31.84 -20.90 -1.87
N ASN A 335 32.31 -19.67 -2.03
CA ASN A 335 33.72 -19.34 -1.73
C ASN A 335 34.06 -19.51 -0.25
N ASP A 336 33.15 -19.22 0.66
CA ASP A 336 33.39 -19.37 2.10
C ASP A 336 33.50 -20.86 2.47
N ILE A 337 32.69 -21.72 1.85
CA ILE A 337 32.78 -23.19 2.02
C ILE A 337 34.10 -23.72 1.46
N LEU A 338 34.55 -23.20 0.31
CA LEU A 338 35.83 -23.62 -0.29
C LEU A 338 37.03 -23.28 0.58
N VAL A 339 36.98 -22.13 1.25
CA VAL A 339 38.08 -21.65 2.12
C VAL A 339 38.06 -22.29 3.51
N ASN A 340 36.87 -22.66 3.99
CA ASN A 340 36.71 -23.26 5.32
C ASN A 340 36.03 -24.64 5.23
N PRO A 341 36.77 -25.74 5.24
CA PRO A 341 36.22 -27.10 5.11
C PRO A 341 35.33 -27.54 6.30
N ASN A 342 35.29 -26.75 7.38
CA ASN A 342 34.40 -27.02 8.50
C ASN A 342 32.98 -26.43 8.28
N LEU A 343 32.77 -25.66 7.23
CA LEU A 343 31.44 -25.19 6.85
C LEU A 343 30.73 -26.21 5.97
N SER A 344 29.52 -26.53 6.33
CA SER A 344 28.58 -27.25 5.48
C SER A 344 27.45 -26.35 5.02
N GLN A 345 26.98 -26.54 3.80
CA GLN A 345 25.88 -25.77 3.24
C GLN A 345 24.59 -25.99 4.05
N ASN A 346 23.77 -24.96 4.15
CA ASN A 346 22.43 -25.05 4.70
C ASN A 346 21.57 -26.02 3.88
N GLU A 347 20.61 -26.68 4.55
CA GLU A 347 19.73 -27.65 3.90
C GLU A 347 19.01 -27.03 2.69
N GLY A 348 19.00 -27.76 1.58
CA GLY A 348 18.30 -27.37 0.35
C GLY A 348 19.11 -26.52 -0.65
N TYR A 349 20.40 -26.23 -0.35
CA TYR A 349 21.29 -25.49 -1.25
C TYR A 349 22.46 -26.32 -1.76
#